data_73422780dfbe5993ceb01381d1790fd4
#
_entry.id   73422780dfbe5993ceb01381d1790fd4
#
_cell.length_a   1.000
_cell.length_b   1.000
_cell.length_c   1.000
_cell.angle_alpha   90.00
_cell.angle_beta   90.00
_cell.angle_gamma   90.00
#
_symmetry.space_group_name_H-M   'P 1'
#
loop_
_entity.id
_entity.type
_entity.pdbx_description
1 polymer ?
#
loop_
_entity_poly.entity_id
_entity_poly.type
_entity_poly.pdbx_seq_one_letter_code
_entity_poly.pdbx_strand_id
1 'polypeptide(L)'
;RDNPAEINLLLSSVTVIKFLLFIVMFVGAILYILFNPYYHHDYIIYCATFLSVIYNVFFPAWLFQGLEKMRYITFVNVIMRLISVVLIFSCFHNDSDYVLIPLLNLVPVMCGIIYIQYVLHKKLFISYLVPNVSQLLFQIRQGWHIFLSTIIGSFYATSNSFMLGLFTHNVT
;
A
#
# COMPACT_ATOMS: atom_id res chain seq x y z
N ARG A 1 11.38 -25.16 -5.27
CA ARG A 1 11.58 -23.69 -5.22
C ARG A 1 11.10 -22.98 -6.49
N ASP A 2 10.77 -23.72 -7.57
CA ASP A 2 10.66 -23.14 -8.92
C ASP A 2 9.43 -23.64 -9.67
N ASN A 3 8.28 -23.74 -9.00
CA ASN A 3 7.04 -24.03 -9.73
C ASN A 3 6.34 -22.71 -10.07
N PRO A 4 6.42 -22.19 -11.31
CA PRO A 4 5.84 -20.91 -11.68
C PRO A 4 4.32 -20.87 -11.47
N ALA A 5 3.65 -22.01 -11.53
CA ALA A 5 2.21 -22.12 -11.27
C ALA A 5 1.86 -21.80 -9.81
N GLU A 6 2.69 -22.23 -8.86
CA GLU A 6 2.48 -21.94 -7.44
C GLU A 6 2.69 -20.45 -7.14
N ILE A 7 3.72 -19.82 -7.75
CA ILE A 7 3.99 -18.39 -7.60
C ILE A 7 2.83 -17.56 -8.16
N ASN A 8 2.31 -17.93 -9.33
CA ASN A 8 1.18 -17.27 -9.96
C ASN A 8 -0.08 -17.34 -9.09
N LEU A 9 -0.35 -18.51 -8.53
CA LEU A 9 -1.50 -18.75 -7.67
C LEU A 9 -1.38 -17.98 -6.35
N LEU A 10 -0.20 -17.99 -5.76
CA LEU A 10 0.09 -17.27 -4.51
C LEU A 10 -0.04 -15.76 -4.72
N LEU A 11 0.55 -15.20 -5.79
CA LEU A 11 0.41 -13.79 -6.14
C LEU A 11 -1.06 -13.41 -6.30
N SER A 12 -1.81 -14.20 -7.06
CA SER A 12 -3.22 -13.94 -7.33
C SER A 12 -4.05 -13.97 -6.04
N SER A 13 -3.85 -15.00 -5.22
CA SER A 13 -4.58 -15.15 -3.95
C SER A 13 -4.31 -13.98 -3.00
N VAL A 14 -3.05 -13.60 -2.82
CA VAL A 14 -2.68 -12.48 -1.94
C VAL A 14 -3.21 -11.16 -2.48
N THR A 15 -3.16 -10.94 -3.80
CA THR A 15 -3.68 -9.71 -4.42
C THR A 15 -5.19 -9.60 -4.24
N VAL A 16 -5.94 -10.70 -4.45
CA VAL A 16 -7.39 -10.74 -4.25
C VAL A 16 -7.76 -10.48 -2.79
N ILE A 17 -7.06 -11.09 -1.83
CA ILE A 17 -7.30 -10.85 -0.40
C ILE A 17 -7.07 -9.38 -0.05
N LYS A 18 -5.95 -8.80 -0.49
CA LYS A 18 -5.63 -7.37 -0.26
C LYS A 18 -6.67 -6.45 -0.90
N PHE A 19 -7.14 -6.79 -2.11
CA PHE A 19 -8.15 -6.00 -2.80
C PHE A 19 -9.51 -6.05 -2.09
N LEU A 20 -9.93 -7.21 -1.59
CA LEU A 20 -11.14 -7.32 -0.79
C LEU A 20 -11.04 -6.52 0.53
N LEU A 21 -9.91 -6.62 1.23
CA LEU A 21 -9.66 -5.82 2.42
C LEU A 21 -9.67 -4.32 2.10
N PHE A 22 -9.06 -3.91 0.99
CA PHE A 22 -9.08 -2.52 0.55
C PHE A 22 -10.50 -2.02 0.32
N ILE A 23 -11.37 -2.80 -0.36
CA ILE A 23 -12.78 -2.44 -0.59
C ILE A 23 -13.51 -2.28 0.74
N VAL A 24 -13.37 -3.22 1.66
CA VAL A 24 -14.05 -3.16 2.98
C VAL A 24 -13.62 -1.91 3.74
N MET A 25 -12.32 -1.63 3.79
CA MET A 25 -11.79 -0.45 4.48
C MET A 25 -12.20 0.86 3.78
N PHE A 26 -12.24 0.88 2.44
CA PHE A 26 -12.65 2.04 1.66
C PHE A 26 -14.13 2.38 1.88
N VAL A 27 -14.99 1.36 1.85
CA VAL A 27 -16.43 1.53 2.17
C VAL A 27 -16.60 2.00 3.62
N GLY A 28 -15.87 1.42 4.56
CA GLY A 28 -15.88 1.85 5.96
C GLY A 28 -15.46 3.31 6.12
N ALA A 29 -14.40 3.74 5.41
CA ALA A 29 -13.95 5.13 5.43
C ALA A 29 -14.99 6.10 4.84
N ILE A 30 -15.63 5.74 3.72
CA ILE A 30 -16.73 6.54 3.14
C ILE A 30 -17.89 6.65 4.12
N LEU A 31 -18.33 5.54 4.71
CA LEU A 31 -19.41 5.56 5.70
C LEU A 31 -19.06 6.45 6.90
N TYR A 32 -17.82 6.35 7.40
CA TYR A 32 -17.36 7.19 8.49
C TYR A 32 -17.41 8.68 8.15
N ILE A 33 -16.98 9.08 6.95
CA ILE A 33 -17.04 10.46 6.47
C ILE A 33 -18.50 10.92 6.37
N LEU A 34 -19.41 10.09 5.85
CA LEU A 34 -20.83 10.43 5.72
C LEU A 34 -21.54 10.63 7.06
N PHE A 35 -21.18 9.85 8.08
CA PHE A 35 -21.77 9.97 9.41
C PHE A 35 -21.22 11.11 10.26
N ASN A 36 -20.05 11.67 9.91
CA ASN A 36 -19.41 12.74 10.63
C ASN A 36 -19.38 14.04 9.82
N PRO A 37 -20.25 15.04 10.11
CA PRO A 37 -20.32 16.30 9.36
C PRO A 37 -19.01 17.09 9.32
N TYR A 38 -18.15 16.89 10.34
CA TYR A 38 -16.86 17.55 10.44
C TYR A 38 -15.94 17.30 9.23
N TYR A 39 -16.04 16.11 8.61
CA TYR A 39 -15.17 15.70 7.47
C TYR A 39 -15.80 15.98 6.11
N HIS A 40 -17.03 16.51 6.03
CA HIS A 40 -17.72 16.76 4.77
C HIS A 40 -17.03 17.84 3.93
N HIS A 41 -16.32 18.78 4.55
CA HIS A 41 -15.66 19.87 3.82
C HIS A 41 -14.50 19.35 2.96
N ASP A 42 -13.74 18.36 3.47
CA ASP A 42 -12.49 17.88 2.87
C ASP A 42 -12.58 16.43 2.36
N TYR A 43 -13.81 15.95 2.05
CA TYR A 43 -14.02 14.55 1.66
C TYR A 43 -13.17 14.11 0.45
N ILE A 44 -12.87 15.03 -0.48
CA ILE A 44 -12.02 14.77 -1.65
C ILE A 44 -10.61 14.39 -1.22
N ILE A 45 -10.05 15.09 -0.22
CA ILE A 45 -8.71 14.83 0.30
C ILE A 45 -8.66 13.42 0.91
N TYR A 46 -9.64 13.08 1.75
CA TYR A 46 -9.70 11.78 2.40
C TYR A 46 -9.87 10.66 1.37
N CYS A 47 -10.76 10.82 0.41
CA CYS A 47 -10.97 9.83 -0.66
C CYS A 47 -9.71 9.66 -1.53
N ALA A 48 -9.07 10.75 -1.95
CA ALA A 48 -7.86 10.68 -2.78
C ALA A 48 -6.68 10.06 -2.01
N THR A 49 -6.50 10.43 -0.75
CA THR A 49 -5.48 9.85 0.12
C THR A 49 -5.72 8.35 0.30
N PHE A 50 -6.96 7.94 0.57
CA PHE A 50 -7.29 6.53 0.73
C PHE A 50 -7.11 5.76 -0.58
N LEU A 51 -7.46 6.36 -1.71
CA LEU A 51 -7.27 5.74 -3.03
C LEU A 51 -5.80 5.47 -3.34
N SER A 52 -4.87 6.29 -2.84
CA SER A 52 -3.43 6.04 -3.02
C SER A 52 -2.96 4.73 -2.39
N VAL A 53 -3.68 4.20 -1.41
CA VAL A 53 -3.39 2.91 -0.76
C VAL A 53 -3.51 1.73 -1.74
N ILE A 54 -4.24 1.90 -2.86
CA ILE A 54 -4.38 0.88 -3.92
C ILE A 54 -3.03 0.42 -4.46
N TYR A 55 -2.00 1.29 -4.39
CA TYR A 55 -0.63 0.91 -4.71
C TYR A 55 -0.16 -0.32 -3.93
N ASN A 56 -0.43 -0.38 -2.62
CA ASN A 56 -0.03 -1.48 -1.77
C ASN A 56 -0.74 -2.80 -2.09
N VAL A 57 -1.91 -2.73 -2.74
CA VAL A 57 -2.63 -3.92 -3.22
C VAL A 57 -1.89 -4.53 -4.41
N PHE A 58 -1.55 -3.70 -5.40
CA PHE A 58 -0.97 -4.14 -6.67
C PHE A 58 0.56 -4.19 -6.68
N PHE A 59 1.21 -3.71 -5.62
CA PHE A 59 2.66 -3.78 -5.46
C PHE A 59 3.07 -4.95 -4.55
N PRO A 60 3.46 -6.10 -5.11
CA PRO A 60 3.85 -7.28 -4.35
C PRO A 60 5.32 -7.20 -3.89
N ALA A 61 5.66 -6.29 -2.98
CA ALA A 61 7.02 -6.13 -2.46
C ALA A 61 7.59 -7.44 -1.91
N TRP A 62 6.76 -8.22 -1.20
CA TRP A 62 7.13 -9.52 -0.65
C TRP A 62 7.61 -10.52 -1.73
N LEU A 63 7.02 -10.46 -2.95
CA LEU A 63 7.40 -11.32 -4.05
C LEU A 63 8.79 -10.94 -4.59
N PHE A 64 9.06 -9.64 -4.78
CA PHE A 64 10.37 -9.16 -5.20
C PHE A 64 11.46 -9.45 -4.17
N GLN A 65 11.11 -9.38 -2.87
CA GLN A 65 12.00 -9.76 -1.77
C GLN A 65 12.29 -11.27 -1.81
N GLY A 66 11.28 -12.11 -1.98
CA GLY A 66 11.43 -13.56 -2.08
C GLY A 66 12.22 -14.02 -3.31
N LEU A 67 12.15 -13.26 -4.40
CA LEU A 67 12.93 -13.51 -5.62
C LEU A 67 14.32 -12.84 -5.60
N GLU A 68 14.71 -12.18 -4.50
CA GLU A 68 15.97 -11.43 -4.36
C GLU A 68 16.16 -10.32 -5.41
N LYS A 69 15.04 -9.82 -5.96
CA LYS A 69 15.01 -8.77 -6.99
C LYS A 69 14.68 -7.40 -6.42
N MET A 70 15.26 -7.04 -5.28
CA MET A 70 14.95 -5.81 -4.53
C MET A 70 15.20 -4.52 -5.31
N ARG A 71 16.08 -4.53 -6.32
CA ARG A 71 16.38 -3.36 -7.18
C ARG A 71 15.11 -2.77 -7.82
N TYR A 72 14.11 -3.59 -8.14
CA TYR A 72 12.85 -3.09 -8.73
C TYR A 72 12.03 -2.31 -7.72
N ILE A 73 12.02 -2.75 -6.46
CA ILE A 73 11.32 -2.05 -5.36
C ILE A 73 11.92 -0.65 -5.19
N THR A 74 13.25 -0.58 -5.05
CA THR A 74 13.95 0.70 -4.85
C THR A 74 13.77 1.63 -6.03
N PHE A 75 13.93 1.12 -7.26
CA PHE A 75 13.80 1.91 -8.47
C PHE A 75 12.41 2.55 -8.59
N VAL A 76 11.34 1.75 -8.40
CA VAL A 76 9.96 2.26 -8.47
C VAL A 76 9.71 3.29 -7.40
N ASN A 77 10.09 3.01 -6.14
CA ASN A 77 9.86 3.93 -5.04
C ASN A 77 10.58 5.26 -5.23
N VAL A 78 11.83 5.24 -5.70
CA VAL A 78 12.60 6.47 -5.96
C VAL A 78 11.95 7.27 -7.09
N ILE A 79 11.61 6.64 -8.21
CA ILE A 79 10.98 7.34 -9.34
C ILE A 79 9.63 7.92 -8.95
N MET A 80 8.79 7.17 -8.24
CA MET A 80 7.50 7.69 -7.79
C MET A 80 7.66 8.92 -6.88
N ARG A 81 8.65 8.89 -5.97
CA ARG A 81 8.95 10.03 -5.11
C ARG A 81 9.44 11.25 -5.90
N LEU A 82 10.31 11.06 -6.88
CA LEU A 82 10.79 12.14 -7.75
C LEU A 82 9.63 12.73 -8.55
N ILE A 83 8.77 11.91 -9.15
CA ILE A 83 7.59 12.40 -9.89
C ILE A 83 6.66 13.18 -8.95
N SER A 84 6.39 12.68 -7.73
CA SER A 84 5.57 13.39 -6.75
C SER A 84 6.14 14.77 -6.42
N VAL A 85 7.44 14.84 -6.15
CA VAL A 85 8.12 16.11 -5.82
C VAL A 85 8.01 17.11 -6.98
N VAL A 86 8.32 16.68 -8.20
CA VAL A 86 8.25 17.54 -9.39
C VAL A 86 6.82 18.04 -9.61
N LEU A 87 5.81 17.17 -9.50
CA LEU A 87 4.41 17.56 -9.68
C LEU A 87 3.95 18.56 -8.61
N ILE A 88 4.30 18.32 -7.35
CA ILE A 88 3.93 19.23 -6.26
C ILE A 88 4.56 20.61 -6.50
N PHE A 89 5.86 20.70 -6.76
CA PHE A 89 6.52 21.98 -7.00
C PHE A 89 6.05 22.70 -8.27
N SER A 90 5.58 21.96 -9.28
CA SER A 90 5.07 22.56 -10.52
C SER A 90 3.63 23.05 -10.40
N CYS A 91 2.81 22.43 -9.57
CA CYS A 91 1.37 22.71 -9.50
C CYS A 91 0.96 23.49 -8.25
N PHE A 92 1.77 23.46 -7.19
CA PHE A 92 1.46 24.13 -5.93
C PHE A 92 1.96 25.58 -5.97
N HIS A 93 1.02 26.53 -6.07
CA HIS A 93 1.35 27.96 -6.12
C HIS A 93 0.66 28.79 -5.03
N ASN A 94 -0.48 28.31 -4.50
CA ASN A 94 -1.27 29.01 -3.49
C ASN A 94 -1.62 28.09 -2.32
N ASP A 95 -1.85 28.68 -1.14
CA ASP A 95 -2.23 27.93 0.05
C ASP A 95 -3.57 27.18 -0.08
N SER A 96 -4.46 27.63 -0.99
CA SER A 96 -5.72 26.95 -1.29
C SER A 96 -5.56 25.65 -2.09
N ASP A 97 -4.37 25.40 -2.65
CA ASP A 97 -4.11 24.25 -3.53
C ASP A 97 -3.81 22.94 -2.74
N TYR A 98 -3.93 22.97 -1.40
CA TYR A 98 -3.65 21.79 -0.55
C TYR A 98 -4.50 20.56 -0.91
N VAL A 99 -5.70 20.77 -1.46
CA VAL A 99 -6.58 19.72 -1.95
C VAL A 99 -5.99 18.97 -3.15
N LEU A 100 -5.13 19.63 -3.94
CA LEU A 100 -4.49 19.04 -5.11
C LEU A 100 -3.38 18.05 -4.72
N ILE A 101 -2.75 18.20 -3.56
CA ILE A 101 -1.61 17.36 -3.15
C ILE A 101 -1.95 15.85 -3.16
N PRO A 102 -3.04 15.38 -2.53
CA PRO A 102 -3.40 13.97 -2.61
C PRO A 102 -3.75 13.51 -4.03
N LEU A 103 -4.39 14.38 -4.82
CA LEU A 103 -4.75 14.05 -6.21
C LEU A 103 -3.51 13.94 -7.10
N LEU A 104 -2.54 14.84 -6.97
CA LEU A 104 -1.27 14.77 -7.69
C LEU A 104 -0.47 13.53 -7.33
N ASN A 105 -0.55 13.07 -6.07
CA ASN A 105 0.08 11.82 -5.65
C ASN A 105 -0.52 10.56 -6.28
N LEU A 106 -1.74 10.60 -6.81
CA LEU A 106 -2.31 9.47 -7.55
C LEU A 106 -1.59 9.21 -8.88
N VAL A 107 -1.04 10.25 -9.53
CA VAL A 107 -0.34 10.10 -10.81
C VAL A 107 0.89 9.17 -10.69
N PRO A 108 1.87 9.44 -9.82
CA PRO A 108 3.00 8.52 -9.65
C PRO A 108 2.58 7.14 -9.14
N VAL A 109 1.54 7.05 -8.32
CA VAL A 109 0.96 5.78 -7.87
C VAL A 109 0.51 4.93 -9.06
N MET A 110 -0.25 5.51 -9.98
CA MET A 110 -0.72 4.81 -11.19
C MET A 110 0.45 4.41 -12.09
N CYS A 111 1.43 5.31 -12.31
CA CYS A 111 2.64 5.00 -13.06
C CYS A 111 3.42 3.84 -12.42
N GLY A 112 3.55 3.82 -11.10
CA GLY A 112 4.20 2.75 -10.35
C GLY A 112 3.50 1.40 -10.51
N ILE A 113 2.18 1.37 -10.42
CA ILE A 113 1.37 0.16 -10.65
C ILE A 113 1.58 -0.37 -12.07
N ILE A 114 1.44 0.49 -13.08
CA ILE A 114 1.61 0.10 -14.50
C ILE A 114 3.01 -0.48 -14.73
N TYR A 115 4.05 0.18 -14.23
CA TYR A 115 5.42 -0.31 -14.39
C TYR A 115 5.64 -1.66 -13.70
N ILE A 116 5.13 -1.85 -12.49
CA ILE A 116 5.27 -3.12 -11.77
C ILE A 116 4.54 -4.24 -12.48
N GLN A 117 3.32 -4.00 -12.99
CA GLN A 117 2.59 -4.97 -13.77
C GLN A 117 3.34 -5.34 -15.07
N TYR A 118 3.94 -4.37 -15.73
CA TYR A 118 4.80 -4.62 -16.87
C TYR A 118 6.00 -5.53 -16.52
N VAL A 119 6.68 -5.27 -15.38
CA VAL A 119 7.81 -6.09 -14.92
C VAL A 119 7.36 -7.51 -14.59
N LEU A 120 6.24 -7.68 -13.90
CA LEU A 120 5.69 -8.98 -13.54
C LEU A 120 5.40 -9.81 -14.80
N HIS A 121 4.69 -9.24 -15.77
CA HIS A 121 4.27 -9.97 -16.97
C HIS A 121 5.40 -10.18 -17.98
N LYS A 122 6.21 -9.14 -18.27
CA LYS A 122 7.21 -9.19 -19.35
C LYS A 122 8.58 -9.68 -18.92
N LYS A 123 9.00 -9.38 -17.67
CA LYS A 123 10.35 -9.75 -17.19
C LYS A 123 10.37 -10.98 -16.29
N LEU A 124 9.31 -11.23 -15.56
CA LEU A 124 9.22 -12.34 -14.62
C LEU A 124 8.32 -13.47 -15.13
N PHE A 125 7.57 -13.24 -16.21
CA PHE A 125 6.61 -14.20 -16.79
C PHE A 125 5.58 -14.71 -15.77
N ILE A 126 5.22 -13.86 -14.80
CA ILE A 126 4.26 -14.15 -13.77
C ILE A 126 2.90 -13.63 -14.23
N SER A 127 1.86 -14.48 -14.15
CA SER A 127 0.50 -14.17 -14.58
C SER A 127 -0.48 -14.32 -13.43
N TYR A 128 -1.55 -13.52 -13.46
CA TYR A 128 -2.65 -13.67 -12.52
C TYR A 128 -3.54 -14.85 -12.91
N LEU A 129 -3.84 -15.68 -11.93
CA LEU A 129 -4.80 -16.79 -12.04
C LEU A 129 -6.00 -16.49 -11.17
N VAL A 130 -7.15 -17.06 -11.48
CA VAL A 130 -8.34 -16.93 -10.61
C VAL A 130 -8.21 -17.93 -9.47
N PRO A 131 -7.98 -17.47 -8.22
CA PRO A 131 -7.85 -18.38 -7.08
C PRO A 131 -9.21 -18.93 -6.65
N ASN A 132 -9.23 -20.17 -6.16
CA ASN A 132 -10.41 -20.76 -5.56
C ASN A 132 -10.56 -20.28 -4.10
N VAL A 133 -11.81 -20.24 -3.59
CA VAL A 133 -12.10 -19.82 -2.21
C VAL A 133 -11.32 -20.62 -1.16
N SER A 134 -11.14 -21.94 -1.37
CA SER A 134 -10.33 -22.77 -0.48
C SER A 134 -8.87 -22.32 -0.42
N GLN A 135 -8.31 -21.84 -1.54
CA GLN A 135 -6.94 -21.31 -1.62
C GLN A 135 -6.81 -19.97 -0.89
N LEU A 136 -7.82 -19.10 -1.00
CA LEU A 136 -7.87 -17.84 -0.27
C LEU A 136 -7.88 -18.07 1.24
N LEU A 137 -8.75 -18.96 1.72
CA LEU A 137 -8.83 -19.32 3.15
C LEU A 137 -7.54 -19.95 3.67
N PHE A 138 -6.91 -20.78 2.87
CA PHE A 138 -5.61 -21.37 3.21
C PHE A 138 -4.53 -20.29 3.38
N GLN A 139 -4.45 -19.32 2.47
CA GLN A 139 -3.49 -18.23 2.55
C GLN A 139 -3.75 -17.32 3.77
N ILE A 140 -5.01 -17.02 4.08
CA ILE A 140 -5.37 -16.24 5.27
C ILE A 140 -4.93 -16.99 6.54
N ARG A 141 -5.19 -18.27 6.61
CA ARG A 141 -4.82 -19.10 7.78
C ARG A 141 -3.31 -19.21 7.98
N GLN A 142 -2.55 -19.34 6.90
CA GLN A 142 -1.08 -19.34 6.98
C GLN A 142 -0.52 -17.96 7.33
N GLY A 143 -1.06 -16.90 6.71
CA GLY A 143 -0.63 -15.52 6.94
C GLY A 143 -0.94 -15.00 8.34
N TRP A 144 -1.92 -15.58 9.04
CA TRP A 144 -2.38 -15.10 10.35
C TRP A 144 -1.27 -15.07 11.41
N HIS A 145 -0.44 -16.10 11.48
CA HIS A 145 0.67 -16.15 12.43
C HIS A 145 1.74 -15.09 12.13
N ILE A 146 2.05 -14.87 10.86
CA ILE A 146 2.99 -13.84 10.42
C ILE A 146 2.43 -12.45 10.72
N PHE A 147 1.15 -12.24 10.47
CA PHE A 147 0.44 -11.00 10.77
C PHE A 147 0.50 -10.66 12.26
N LEU A 148 0.18 -11.60 13.15
CA LEU A 148 0.29 -11.40 14.60
C LEU A 148 1.72 -11.07 15.03
N SER A 149 2.72 -11.78 14.51
CA SER A 149 4.13 -11.51 14.82
C SER A 149 4.54 -10.10 14.39
N THR A 150 4.08 -9.65 13.22
CA THR A 150 4.37 -8.30 12.70
C THR A 150 3.70 -7.23 13.55
N ILE A 151 2.46 -7.43 13.98
CA ILE A 151 1.77 -6.50 14.87
C ILE A 151 2.51 -6.37 16.19
N ILE A 152 2.83 -7.50 16.83
CA ILE A 152 3.57 -7.50 18.11
C ILE A 152 4.91 -6.77 17.97
N GLY A 153 5.66 -7.06 16.90
CA GLY A 153 6.92 -6.38 16.60
C GLY A 153 6.77 -4.87 16.41
N SER A 154 5.72 -4.44 15.69
CA SER A 154 5.42 -3.03 15.47
C SER A 154 5.03 -2.31 16.77
N PHE A 155 4.20 -2.95 17.61
CA PHE A 155 3.86 -2.42 18.93
C PHE A 155 5.10 -2.26 19.81
N TYR A 156 5.98 -3.27 19.82
CA TYR A 156 7.23 -3.19 20.59
C TYR A 156 8.12 -2.01 20.13
N ALA A 157 8.31 -1.87 18.83
CA ALA A 157 9.12 -0.78 18.27
C ALA A 157 8.53 0.60 18.57
N THR A 158 7.22 0.75 18.40
CA THR A 158 6.52 2.03 18.66
C THR A 158 6.47 2.36 20.15
N SER A 159 6.26 1.36 21.02
CA SER A 159 6.24 1.55 22.48
C SER A 159 7.59 2.05 23.00
N ASN A 160 8.70 1.55 22.47
CA ASN A 160 10.03 2.03 22.84
C ASN A 160 10.22 3.52 22.52
N SER A 161 9.79 3.96 21.33
CA SER A 161 9.87 5.36 20.92
C SER A 161 8.95 6.25 21.76
N PHE A 162 7.76 5.77 22.09
CA PHE A 162 6.80 6.47 22.95
C PHE A 162 7.31 6.62 24.39
N MET A 163 7.86 5.54 24.95
CA MET A 163 8.47 5.56 26.29
C MET A 163 9.65 6.54 26.36
N LEU A 164 10.56 6.50 25.38
CA LEU A 164 11.66 7.46 25.28
C LEU A 164 11.14 8.91 25.26
N GLY A 165 10.10 9.20 24.46
CA GLY A 165 9.48 10.53 24.41
C GLY A 165 8.92 10.99 25.76
N LEU A 166 8.26 10.09 26.51
CA LEU A 166 7.72 10.40 27.84
C LEU A 166 8.82 10.67 28.87
N PHE A 167 9.91 9.88 28.84
CA PHE A 167 10.99 10.06 29.81
C PHE A 167 11.93 11.23 29.47
N THR A 168 12.06 11.58 28.18
CA THR A 168 12.91 12.71 27.76
C THR A 168 12.22 14.06 27.97
N HIS A 169 10.89 14.12 27.90
CA HIS A 169 10.13 15.37 28.10
C HIS A 169 10.13 15.82 29.59
N ASN A 170 10.57 14.97 30.50
CA ASN A 170 10.70 15.31 31.94
C ASN A 170 12.10 15.83 32.32
N VAL A 171 12.99 16.08 31.35
CA VAL A 171 14.40 16.51 31.60
C VAL A 171 14.66 17.95 31.11
N THR A 172 13.63 18.66 30.63
CA THR A 172 13.65 20.10 30.36
C THR A 172 12.64 20.81 31.21
#